data_8369adcade70a1d2af20b7a223f8591a
#
_entry.id   8369adcade70a1d2af20b7a223f8591a
#
_cell.length_a   1.000
_cell.length_b   1.000
_cell.length_c   1.000
_cell.angle_alpha   90.00
_cell.angle_beta   90.00
_cell.angle_gamma   90.00
#
_symmetry.space_group_name_H-M   'P 1'
#
loop_
_entity.id
_entity.type
_entity.pdbx_description
1 polymer ?
#
loop_
_entity_poly.entity_id
_entity_poly.type
_entity_poly.pdbx_seq_one_letter_code
_entity_poly.pdbx_strand_id
1 'polypeptide(L)'
;MRKIITNFDIPVLGNQLTKDELIVTLAFLLRGNYYSTKAYISLKSCRNFKHAASVLSKACTNLGIPLSNLPSDKDEKRFYSWGQELKLVLAKQKLLPTRYTWKNMLRIPEQWIGQIDKPILVDLLEFIFYILKNRDAAVKQTACQTRDHYELNRTLIELFKPIVPDIKIEYISDLKCACILGVDEKLISSLRNDGISDLL
;
A
#
# COMPACT_ATOMS: atom_id res chain seq x y z
N MET A 1 -29.03 11.67 -16.03
CA MET A 1 -27.76 12.42 -16.18
C MET A 1 -26.84 12.05 -15.03
N ARG A 2 -25.75 11.31 -15.23
CA ARG A 2 -24.77 11.01 -14.18
C ARG A 2 -23.88 12.23 -14.02
N LYS A 3 -23.92 12.87 -12.87
CA LYS A 3 -23.02 13.96 -12.51
C LYS A 3 -21.57 13.45 -12.58
N ILE A 4 -20.78 14.00 -13.47
CA ILE A 4 -19.33 13.74 -13.50
C ILE A 4 -18.78 14.53 -12.34
N ILE A 5 -18.29 13.85 -11.31
CA ILE A 5 -17.58 14.49 -10.19
C ILE A 5 -16.27 15.01 -10.76
N THR A 6 -16.16 16.29 -10.94
CA THR A 6 -14.91 16.96 -11.32
C THR A 6 -14.05 17.19 -10.07
N ASN A 7 -12.73 17.37 -10.26
CA ASN A 7 -11.77 17.57 -9.17
C ASN A 7 -12.09 18.78 -8.27
N PHE A 8 -13.05 19.62 -8.66
CA PHE A 8 -13.46 20.86 -7.94
C PHE A 8 -14.61 20.65 -6.97
N ASP A 9 -15.32 19.50 -7.05
CA ASP A 9 -16.53 19.25 -6.25
C ASP A 9 -16.26 18.45 -4.96
N ILE A 10 -15.00 18.17 -4.65
CA ILE A 10 -14.61 17.45 -3.43
C ILE A 10 -14.19 18.49 -2.40
N PRO A 11 -15.00 18.75 -1.36
CA PRO A 11 -14.57 19.62 -0.28
C PRO A 11 -13.34 19.00 0.38
N VAL A 12 -12.23 19.72 0.39
CA VAL A 12 -11.04 19.37 1.16
C VAL A 12 -11.37 19.60 2.63
N LEU A 13 -12.11 18.68 3.22
CA LEU A 13 -12.41 18.66 4.64
C LEU A 13 -11.23 18.06 5.37
N GLY A 14 -10.56 18.87 6.18
CA GLY A 14 -9.65 18.48 7.25
C GLY A 14 -8.48 17.57 6.82
N ASN A 15 -7.30 18.13 6.83
CA ASN A 15 -6.05 17.56 6.33
C ASN A 15 -5.47 16.39 7.14
N GLN A 16 -6.21 15.74 8.03
CA GLN A 16 -5.69 14.58 8.76
C GLN A 16 -6.14 13.29 8.11
N LEU A 17 -5.17 12.57 7.58
CA LEU A 17 -5.37 11.21 7.09
C LEU A 17 -5.34 10.25 8.28
N THR A 18 -6.30 9.34 8.29
CA THR A 18 -6.28 8.24 9.27
C THR A 18 -5.31 7.15 8.82
N LYS A 19 -4.77 6.41 9.79
CA LYS A 19 -3.94 5.23 9.52
C LYS A 19 -4.64 4.24 8.57
N ASP A 20 -5.95 4.06 8.72
CA ASP A 20 -6.74 3.17 7.88
C ASP A 20 -6.80 3.64 6.42
N GLU A 21 -6.93 4.95 6.18
CA GLU A 21 -6.85 5.52 4.83
C GLU A 21 -5.48 5.30 4.20
N LEU A 22 -4.41 5.44 4.98
CA LEU A 22 -3.03 5.17 4.53
C LEU A 22 -2.86 3.69 4.14
N ILE A 23 -3.30 2.76 4.98
CA ILE A 23 -3.22 1.31 4.75
C ILE A 23 -3.96 0.93 3.46
N VAL A 24 -5.21 1.36 3.30
CA VAL A 24 -6.03 1.03 2.12
C VAL A 24 -5.42 1.61 0.85
N THR A 25 -4.93 2.84 0.91
CA THR A 25 -4.28 3.49 -0.23
C THR A 25 -2.99 2.76 -0.63
N LEU A 26 -2.12 2.42 0.34
CA LEU A 26 -0.90 1.65 0.07
C LEU A 26 -1.22 0.26 -0.51
N ALA A 27 -2.19 -0.44 0.06
CA ALA A 27 -2.63 -1.73 -0.47
C ALA A 27 -3.05 -1.61 -1.93
N PHE A 28 -3.81 -0.57 -2.27
CA PHE A 28 -4.22 -0.32 -3.65
C PHE A 28 -3.03 0.03 -4.56
N LEU A 29 -2.16 0.93 -4.15
CA LEU A 29 -0.99 1.32 -4.94
C LEU A 29 -0.07 0.14 -5.22
N LEU A 30 0.15 -0.72 -4.24
CA LEU A 30 1.09 -1.84 -4.34
C LEU A 30 0.47 -3.10 -4.97
N ARG A 31 -0.79 -3.39 -4.68
CA ARG A 31 -1.44 -4.67 -5.00
C ARG A 31 -2.78 -4.52 -5.71
N GLY A 32 -3.27 -3.29 -5.84
CA GLY A 32 -4.54 -2.99 -6.49
C GLY A 32 -4.49 -3.11 -8.01
N ASN A 33 -5.64 -3.29 -8.61
CA ASN A 33 -5.82 -3.28 -10.05
C ASN A 33 -7.25 -2.85 -10.39
N TYR A 34 -7.45 -2.44 -11.63
CA TYR A 34 -8.76 -2.17 -12.21
C TYR A 34 -9.11 -3.22 -13.23
N TYR A 35 -10.25 -3.85 -13.06
CA TYR A 35 -10.84 -4.73 -14.06
C TYR A 35 -12.26 -4.25 -14.38
N SER A 36 -12.47 -3.81 -15.60
CA SER A 36 -13.74 -3.22 -16.03
C SER A 36 -14.11 -1.99 -15.15
N THR A 37 -15.15 -2.07 -14.35
CA THR A 37 -15.61 -1.00 -13.44
C THR A 37 -15.22 -1.22 -12.00
N LYS A 38 -14.45 -2.28 -11.70
CA LYS A 38 -14.15 -2.73 -10.34
C LYS A 38 -12.69 -2.49 -9.99
N ALA A 39 -12.47 -1.96 -8.80
CA ALA A 39 -11.15 -1.95 -8.18
C ALA A 39 -11.00 -3.20 -7.32
N TYR A 40 -9.84 -3.84 -7.33
CA TYR A 40 -9.54 -4.94 -6.45
C TYR A 40 -8.10 -4.91 -5.95
N ILE A 41 -7.87 -5.53 -4.82
CA ILE A 41 -6.55 -5.72 -4.22
C ILE A 41 -6.29 -7.21 -4.17
N SER A 42 -5.19 -7.67 -4.77
CA SER A 42 -4.81 -9.08 -4.78
C SER A 42 -3.79 -9.36 -3.68
N LEU A 43 -4.13 -10.28 -2.78
CA LEU A 43 -3.22 -10.79 -1.75
C LEU A 43 -2.58 -12.13 -2.14
N LYS A 44 -2.63 -12.50 -3.42
CA LYS A 44 -1.96 -13.71 -3.93
C LYS A 44 -0.46 -13.66 -3.66
N SER A 45 0.07 -14.74 -3.12
CA SER A 45 1.51 -14.88 -2.85
C SER A 45 2.12 -13.76 -1.99
N CYS A 46 1.32 -13.08 -1.16
CA CYS A 46 1.88 -12.17 -0.19
C CYS A 46 2.63 -12.95 0.91
N ARG A 47 3.60 -12.30 1.54
CA ARG A 47 4.49 -12.92 2.53
C ARG A 47 3.73 -13.49 3.72
N ASN A 48 2.83 -12.71 4.28
CA ASN A 48 1.96 -13.16 5.37
C ASN A 48 0.51 -12.79 5.06
N PHE A 49 -0.19 -13.73 4.41
CA PHE A 49 -1.58 -13.53 4.03
C PHE A 49 -2.50 -13.25 5.22
N LYS A 50 -2.36 -14.00 6.31
CA LYS A 50 -3.25 -13.86 7.48
C LYS A 50 -3.12 -12.47 8.09
N HIS A 51 -1.90 -12.00 8.27
CA HIS A 51 -1.64 -10.67 8.80
C HIS A 51 -2.12 -9.57 7.84
N ALA A 52 -1.70 -9.63 6.58
CA ALA A 52 -2.09 -8.63 5.58
C ALA A 52 -3.62 -8.54 5.40
N ALA A 53 -4.31 -9.69 5.38
CA ALA A 53 -5.77 -9.73 5.27
C ALA A 53 -6.46 -9.15 6.52
N SER A 54 -5.96 -9.46 7.71
CA SER A 54 -6.50 -8.94 8.97
C SER A 54 -6.40 -7.41 9.03
N VAL A 55 -5.21 -6.88 8.77
CA VAL A 55 -4.95 -5.43 8.79
C VAL A 55 -5.80 -4.71 7.74
N LEU A 56 -5.82 -5.21 6.50
CA LEU A 56 -6.60 -4.60 5.42
C LEU A 56 -8.10 -4.66 5.69
N SER A 57 -8.62 -5.80 6.15
CA SER A 57 -10.04 -5.96 6.46
C SER A 57 -10.49 -5.02 7.59
N LYS A 58 -9.67 -4.88 8.64
CA LYS A 58 -9.94 -3.95 9.73
C LYS A 58 -10.00 -2.51 9.22
N ALA A 59 -9.01 -2.08 8.45
CA ALA A 59 -8.97 -0.74 7.87
C ALA A 59 -10.19 -0.47 6.97
N CYS A 60 -10.55 -1.42 6.09
CA CYS A 60 -11.72 -1.29 5.24
C CYS A 60 -13.03 -1.23 6.03
N THR A 61 -13.19 -2.05 7.08
CA THR A 61 -14.37 -2.01 7.95
C THR A 61 -14.51 -0.66 8.64
N ASN A 62 -13.43 -0.13 9.18
CA ASN A 62 -13.42 1.18 9.84
C ASN A 62 -13.79 2.33 8.89
N LEU A 63 -13.47 2.19 7.61
CA LEU A 63 -13.79 3.17 6.58
C LEU A 63 -15.12 2.92 5.86
N GLY A 64 -15.89 1.92 6.27
CA GLY A 64 -17.14 1.54 5.60
C GLY A 64 -16.94 1.03 4.16
N ILE A 65 -15.74 0.54 3.81
CA ILE A 65 -15.44 0.00 2.49
C ILE A 65 -15.87 -1.46 2.44
N PRO A 66 -16.88 -1.82 1.63
CA PRO A 66 -17.30 -3.20 1.52
C PRO A 66 -16.23 -4.03 0.83
N LEU A 67 -15.86 -5.15 1.45
CA LEU A 67 -14.94 -6.13 0.87
C LEU A 67 -15.69 -7.42 0.61
N SER A 68 -15.47 -8.00 -0.57
CA SER A 68 -15.95 -9.31 -0.91
C SER A 68 -14.84 -10.17 -1.50
N ASN A 69 -14.77 -11.43 -1.10
CA ASN A 69 -13.96 -12.42 -1.79
C ASN A 69 -14.72 -12.91 -3.02
N LEU A 70 -14.06 -12.97 -4.19
CA LEU A 70 -14.65 -13.64 -5.34
C LEU A 70 -14.59 -15.15 -5.14
N PRO A 71 -15.74 -15.84 -5.27
CA PRO A 71 -15.79 -17.29 -5.07
C PRO A 71 -15.15 -18.11 -6.19
N SER A 72 -14.80 -17.50 -7.34
CA SER A 72 -14.43 -18.21 -8.56
C SER A 72 -12.97 -18.62 -8.68
N ASP A 73 -12.06 -18.02 -7.90
CA ASP A 73 -10.63 -18.32 -7.99
C ASP A 73 -10.18 -19.07 -6.73
N LYS A 74 -10.18 -20.40 -6.80
CA LYS A 74 -9.77 -21.25 -5.68
C LYS A 74 -8.39 -20.96 -5.11
N ASP A 75 -7.50 -20.34 -5.91
CA ASP A 75 -6.11 -20.05 -5.53
C ASP A 75 -5.77 -18.55 -5.41
N GLU A 76 -6.68 -17.65 -5.74
CA GLU A 76 -6.44 -16.20 -5.68
C GLU A 76 -7.21 -15.56 -4.52
N LYS A 77 -6.46 -15.09 -3.55
CA LYS A 77 -6.99 -14.32 -2.44
C LYS A 77 -7.09 -12.86 -2.89
N ARG A 78 -8.28 -12.46 -3.34
CA ARG A 78 -8.59 -11.10 -3.79
C ARG A 78 -9.63 -10.48 -2.89
N PHE A 79 -9.45 -9.19 -2.63
CA PHE A 79 -10.44 -8.36 -1.96
C PHE A 79 -10.99 -7.38 -2.99
N TYR A 80 -12.29 -7.29 -3.06
CA TYR A 80 -12.98 -6.38 -3.97
C TYR A 80 -13.64 -5.28 -3.17
N SER A 81 -13.45 -4.08 -3.61
CA SER A 81 -14.29 -2.96 -3.21
C SER A 81 -15.27 -2.65 -4.33
N TRP A 82 -16.54 -2.62 -4.00
CA TRP A 82 -17.63 -2.44 -4.96
C TRP A 82 -18.23 -1.04 -4.90
N GLY A 83 -17.72 -0.14 -4.17
CA GLY A 83 -18.43 1.09 -3.91
C GLY A 83 -17.71 2.35 -4.38
N GLN A 84 -18.33 3.46 -4.04
CA GLN A 84 -17.77 4.78 -4.13
C GLN A 84 -16.73 5.03 -3.02
N GLU A 85 -16.80 4.26 -1.94
CA GLU A 85 -16.05 4.45 -0.70
C GLU A 85 -14.54 4.39 -0.93
N LEU A 86 -14.05 3.37 -1.63
CA LEU A 86 -12.63 3.31 -2.01
C LEU A 86 -12.23 4.50 -2.89
N LYS A 87 -13.08 4.91 -3.83
CA LYS A 87 -12.82 6.07 -4.68
C LYS A 87 -12.74 7.35 -3.88
N LEU A 88 -13.58 7.52 -2.86
CA LEU A 88 -13.53 8.68 -1.97
C LEU A 88 -12.23 8.73 -1.19
N VAL A 89 -11.77 7.60 -0.64
CA VAL A 89 -10.48 7.51 0.05
C VAL A 89 -9.33 7.86 -0.89
N LEU A 90 -9.32 7.33 -2.11
CA LEU A 90 -8.28 7.64 -3.10
C LEU A 90 -8.36 9.09 -3.58
N ALA A 91 -9.56 9.63 -3.77
CA ALA A 91 -9.78 11.02 -4.17
C ALA A 91 -9.28 12.02 -3.13
N LYS A 92 -9.51 11.74 -1.83
CA LYS A 92 -8.97 12.50 -0.71
C LYS A 92 -7.44 12.59 -0.75
N GLN A 93 -6.79 11.56 -1.31
CA GLN A 93 -5.35 11.49 -1.54
C GLN A 93 -4.91 12.11 -2.89
N LYS A 94 -5.81 12.79 -3.60
CA LYS A 94 -5.59 13.26 -4.98
C LYS A 94 -5.25 12.12 -5.95
N LEU A 95 -5.65 10.91 -5.62
CA LEU A 95 -5.58 9.74 -6.47
C LEU A 95 -6.99 9.45 -6.99
N LEU A 96 -7.25 9.76 -8.25
CA LEU A 96 -8.53 9.45 -8.94
C LEU A 96 -8.24 8.46 -10.06
N PRO A 97 -8.00 7.19 -9.72
CA PRO A 97 -7.68 6.22 -10.73
C PRO A 97 -8.91 5.92 -11.60
N THR A 98 -8.72 6.02 -12.90
CA THR A 98 -9.65 5.47 -13.89
C THR A 98 -9.08 4.18 -14.46
N ARG A 99 -9.90 3.37 -15.14
CA ARG A 99 -9.44 2.17 -15.83
C ARG A 99 -8.22 2.42 -16.75
N TYR A 100 -8.14 3.60 -17.34
CA TYR A 100 -7.12 3.93 -18.34
C TYR A 100 -5.91 4.66 -17.75
N THR A 101 -6.09 5.40 -16.67
CA THR A 101 -5.07 6.32 -16.14
C THR A 101 -4.44 5.87 -14.83
N TRP A 102 -5.00 4.86 -14.15
CA TRP A 102 -4.57 4.47 -12.82
C TRP A 102 -3.08 4.06 -12.76
N LYS A 103 -2.54 3.46 -13.81
CA LYS A 103 -1.12 3.09 -13.86
C LYS A 103 -0.20 4.29 -13.83
N ASN A 104 -0.61 5.39 -14.46
CA ASN A 104 0.17 6.62 -14.53
C ASN A 104 0.13 7.42 -13.20
N MET A 105 -0.76 7.02 -12.29
CA MET A 105 -0.94 7.67 -10.98
C MET A 105 -0.31 6.87 -9.84
N LEU A 106 0.44 5.80 -10.14
CA LEU A 106 1.11 4.98 -9.14
C LEU A 106 2.30 5.72 -8.53
N ARG A 107 2.02 6.48 -7.49
CA ARG A 107 3.01 7.15 -6.65
C ARG A 107 2.46 7.33 -5.25
N ILE A 108 3.32 7.41 -4.26
CA ILE A 108 2.91 7.87 -2.93
C ILE A 108 2.53 9.35 -3.03
N PRO A 109 1.38 9.76 -2.46
CA PRO A 109 1.00 11.17 -2.42
C PRO A 109 2.07 12.02 -1.74
N GLU A 110 2.48 13.11 -2.37
CA GLU A 110 3.55 13.99 -1.86
C GLU A 110 3.25 14.53 -0.45
N GLN A 111 1.96 14.73 -0.13
CA GLN A 111 1.54 15.17 1.21
C GLN A 111 1.80 14.15 2.33
N TRP A 112 2.23 12.93 2.01
CA TRP A 112 2.60 11.94 3.03
C TRP A 112 4.06 12.07 3.45
N ILE A 113 4.92 12.52 2.52
CA ILE A 113 6.36 12.56 2.73
C ILE A 113 6.67 13.62 3.78
N GLY A 114 7.28 13.21 4.88
CA GLY A 114 7.61 14.08 6.00
C GLY A 114 6.42 14.56 6.85
N GLN A 115 5.19 14.04 6.62
CA GLN A 115 3.99 14.43 7.35
C GLN A 115 3.42 13.30 8.23
N ILE A 116 3.97 12.10 8.12
CA ILE A 116 3.50 10.93 8.87
C ILE A 116 4.45 10.67 10.04
N ASP A 117 3.89 10.53 11.23
CA ASP A 117 4.64 10.25 12.44
C ASP A 117 5.38 8.91 12.39
N LYS A 118 6.56 8.83 13.02
CA LYS A 118 7.42 7.66 13.06
C LYS A 118 6.69 6.36 13.43
N PRO A 119 5.86 6.29 14.49
CA PRO A 119 5.13 5.07 14.83
C PRO A 119 4.20 4.59 13.71
N ILE A 120 3.51 5.51 13.04
CA ILE A 120 2.63 5.17 11.91
C ILE A 120 3.48 4.69 10.73
N LEU A 121 4.62 5.32 10.44
CA LEU A 121 5.53 4.85 9.39
C LEU A 121 6.02 3.42 9.64
N VAL A 122 6.34 3.06 10.89
CA VAL A 122 6.74 1.70 11.26
C VAL A 122 5.61 0.70 10.99
N ASP A 123 4.39 1.02 11.38
CA ASP A 123 3.22 0.17 11.11
C ASP A 123 2.94 0.01 9.61
N LEU A 124 3.11 1.09 8.82
CA LEU A 124 2.96 1.04 7.38
C LEU A 124 4.07 0.22 6.71
N LEU A 125 5.31 0.33 7.20
CA LEU A 125 6.43 -0.48 6.71
C LEU A 125 6.21 -1.96 6.97
N GLU A 126 5.75 -2.33 8.16
CA GLU A 126 5.39 -3.70 8.50
C GLU A 126 4.27 -4.21 7.60
N PHE A 127 3.21 -3.42 7.41
CA PHE A 127 2.12 -3.79 6.52
C PHE A 127 2.62 -4.04 5.09
N ILE A 128 3.48 -3.16 4.55
CA ILE A 128 4.08 -3.33 3.22
C ILE A 128 4.91 -4.61 3.18
N PHE A 129 5.72 -4.86 4.18
CA PHE A 129 6.55 -6.06 4.25
C PHE A 129 5.73 -7.35 4.16
N TYR A 130 4.55 -7.39 4.77
CA TYR A 130 3.69 -8.58 4.75
C TYR A 130 2.77 -8.66 3.53
N ILE A 131 2.36 -7.53 2.94
CA ILE A 131 1.47 -7.53 1.77
C ILE A 131 2.23 -7.77 0.45
N LEU A 132 3.53 -7.48 0.38
CA LEU A 132 4.33 -7.72 -0.80
C LEU A 132 4.64 -9.21 -0.96
N LYS A 133 4.92 -9.60 -2.20
CA LYS A 133 5.27 -10.98 -2.51
C LYS A 133 6.62 -11.32 -1.90
N ASN A 134 6.67 -12.45 -1.18
CA ASN A 134 7.92 -13.08 -0.86
C ASN A 134 8.49 -13.72 -2.13
N ARG A 135 9.69 -13.34 -2.51
CA ARG A 135 10.49 -14.06 -3.48
C ARG A 135 11.61 -14.75 -2.70
N ASP A 136 11.45 -16.06 -2.51
CA ASP A 136 12.58 -16.91 -2.11
C ASP A 136 13.60 -16.84 -3.23
N ALA A 137 14.47 -15.87 -3.10
CA ALA A 137 15.59 -15.76 -3.97
C ALA A 137 16.64 -16.73 -3.45
N ALA A 138 17.29 -17.40 -4.35
CA ALA A 138 18.63 -17.96 -4.12
C ALA A 138 19.64 -16.88 -3.66
N VAL A 139 19.24 -15.62 -3.69
CA VAL A 139 19.88 -14.46 -3.08
C VAL A 139 19.55 -14.47 -1.60
N LYS A 140 20.58 -14.57 -0.76
CA LYS A 140 20.56 -14.67 0.72
C LYS A 140 19.81 -13.54 1.47
N GLN A 141 19.06 -12.69 0.79
CA GLN A 141 18.31 -11.58 1.35
C GLN A 141 16.83 -11.73 1.04
N THR A 142 16.02 -11.48 2.03
CA THR A 142 14.57 -11.46 1.92
C THR A 142 14.15 -10.33 0.98
N ALA A 143 13.83 -10.66 -0.26
CA ALA A 143 13.41 -9.69 -1.24
C ALA A 143 11.88 -9.59 -1.27
N CYS A 144 11.35 -8.40 -1.06
CA CYS A 144 9.93 -8.09 -1.18
C CYS A 144 9.64 -7.48 -2.55
N GLN A 145 8.97 -8.24 -3.42
CA GLN A 145 8.65 -7.77 -4.76
C GLN A 145 7.66 -6.61 -4.73
N THR A 146 8.07 -5.46 -5.27
CA THR A 146 7.20 -4.33 -5.55
C THR A 146 6.63 -4.37 -6.97
N ARG A 147 5.86 -3.35 -7.34
CA ARG A 147 5.56 -3.10 -8.74
C ARG A 147 6.80 -2.55 -9.45
N ASP A 148 7.00 -2.96 -10.68
CA ASP A 148 7.99 -2.34 -11.56
C ASP A 148 7.41 -1.02 -12.09
N HIS A 149 7.51 0.01 -11.26
CA HIS A 149 7.02 1.35 -11.57
C HIS A 149 7.90 2.39 -10.90
N TYR A 150 8.64 3.15 -11.71
CA TYR A 150 9.68 4.06 -11.24
C TYR A 150 9.18 5.06 -10.17
N GLU A 151 8.12 5.81 -10.47
CA GLU A 151 7.61 6.85 -9.56
C GLU A 151 7.08 6.28 -8.24
N LEU A 152 6.41 5.12 -8.27
CA LEU A 152 5.98 4.46 -7.05
C LEU A 152 7.17 4.06 -6.19
N ASN A 153 8.18 3.45 -6.80
CA ASN A 153 9.37 2.97 -6.09
C ASN A 153 10.19 4.13 -5.52
N ARG A 154 10.38 5.21 -6.29
CA ARG A 154 11.04 6.43 -5.84
C ARG A 154 10.33 7.03 -4.62
N THR A 155 9.02 7.21 -4.71
CA THR A 155 8.25 7.83 -3.63
C THR A 155 8.08 6.92 -2.41
N LEU A 156 8.13 5.59 -2.56
CA LEU A 156 8.22 4.66 -1.43
C LEU A 156 9.53 4.81 -0.66
N ILE A 157 10.65 4.95 -1.37
CA ILE A 157 11.95 5.21 -0.73
C ILE A 157 11.87 6.53 0.05
N GLU A 158 11.38 7.61 -0.56
CA GLU A 158 11.24 8.90 0.10
C GLU A 158 10.35 8.83 1.35
N LEU A 159 9.26 8.07 1.30
CA LEU A 159 8.35 7.89 2.44
C LEU A 159 9.04 7.24 3.65
N PHE A 160 9.84 6.18 3.43
CA PHE A 160 10.41 5.39 4.52
C PHE A 160 11.85 5.76 4.88
N LYS A 161 12.51 6.59 4.09
CA LYS A 161 13.88 7.05 4.38
C LYS A 161 14.06 7.64 5.79
N PRO A 162 13.08 8.35 6.39
CA PRO A 162 13.23 8.87 7.76
C PRO A 162 13.39 7.79 8.83
N ILE A 163 12.90 6.57 8.60
CA ILE A 163 12.99 5.45 9.55
C ILE A 163 13.94 4.35 9.08
N VAL A 164 14.23 4.27 7.79
CA VAL A 164 15.16 3.32 7.16
C VAL A 164 16.04 4.09 6.19
N PRO A 165 17.12 4.75 6.64
CA PRO A 165 17.96 5.61 5.80
C PRO A 165 18.54 4.91 4.58
N ASP A 166 18.86 3.63 4.71
CA ASP A 166 19.49 2.80 3.67
C ASP A 166 18.49 1.99 2.83
N ILE A 167 17.19 2.32 2.91
CA ILE A 167 16.18 1.64 2.11
C ILE A 167 16.47 1.78 0.62
N LYS A 168 16.45 0.67 -0.09
CA LYS A 168 16.67 0.62 -1.54
C LYS A 168 15.59 -0.20 -2.22
N ILE A 169 15.28 0.17 -3.45
CA ILE A 169 14.45 -0.63 -4.34
C ILE A 169 15.26 -0.84 -5.61
N GLU A 170 15.62 -2.08 -5.88
CA GLU A 170 16.46 -2.46 -7.01
C GLU A 170 15.74 -3.46 -7.92
N TYR A 171 16.01 -3.37 -9.22
CA TYR A 171 15.57 -4.37 -10.17
C TYR A 171 16.53 -5.56 -10.12
N ILE A 172 16.02 -6.72 -9.73
CA ILE A 172 16.80 -7.95 -9.67
C ILE A 172 16.54 -8.73 -10.95
N SER A 173 17.54 -8.79 -11.85
CA SER A 173 17.44 -9.41 -13.18
C SER A 173 17.03 -10.87 -13.12
N ASP A 174 17.57 -11.65 -12.19
CA ASP A 174 17.26 -13.08 -12.03
C ASP A 174 15.80 -13.31 -11.61
N LEU A 175 15.22 -12.36 -10.87
CA LEU A 175 13.82 -12.39 -10.44
C LEU A 175 12.89 -11.65 -11.40
N LYS A 176 13.42 -10.90 -12.35
CA LYS A 176 12.69 -10.04 -13.31
C LYS A 176 11.66 -9.14 -12.61
N CYS A 177 12.05 -8.53 -11.49
CA CYS A 177 11.17 -7.66 -10.73
C CYS A 177 11.95 -6.66 -9.86
N ALA A 178 11.29 -5.55 -9.52
CA ALA A 178 11.79 -4.62 -8.51
C ALA A 178 11.54 -5.16 -7.10
N CYS A 179 12.53 -5.04 -6.22
CA CYS A 179 12.47 -5.53 -4.86
C CYS A 179 12.93 -4.48 -3.86
N ILE A 180 12.25 -4.41 -2.72
CA ILE A 180 12.73 -3.64 -1.56
C ILE A 180 13.81 -4.48 -0.88
N LEU A 181 14.95 -3.87 -0.63
CA LEU A 181 16.09 -4.46 0.06
C LEU A 181 16.28 -3.79 1.43
N GLY A 182 16.90 -4.53 2.35
CA GLY A 182 17.23 -4.02 3.68
C GLY A 182 16.06 -3.96 4.67
N VAL A 183 14.90 -4.51 4.32
CA VAL A 183 13.74 -4.59 5.23
C VAL A 183 13.47 -6.04 5.58
N ASP A 184 13.60 -6.38 6.84
CA ASP A 184 13.29 -7.70 7.41
C ASP A 184 12.56 -7.60 8.75
N GLU A 185 12.20 -8.75 9.34
CA GLU A 185 11.48 -8.80 10.61
C GLU A 185 12.31 -8.27 11.79
N LYS A 186 13.64 -8.42 11.73
CA LYS A 186 14.53 -7.92 12.78
C LYS A 186 14.56 -6.40 12.78
N LEU A 187 14.67 -5.78 11.59
CA LEU A 187 14.60 -4.33 11.45
C LEU A 187 13.26 -3.80 11.94
N ILE A 188 12.14 -4.40 11.52
CA ILE A 188 10.80 -3.96 11.95
C ILE A 188 10.66 -4.05 13.47
N SER A 189 11.15 -5.13 14.08
CA SER A 189 11.12 -5.32 15.52
C SER A 189 12.00 -4.29 16.24
N SER A 190 13.19 -3.97 15.72
CA SER A 190 14.06 -2.93 16.27
C SER A 190 13.39 -1.56 16.22
N LEU A 191 12.84 -1.17 15.07
CA LEU A 191 12.15 0.12 14.89
C LEU A 191 10.96 0.30 15.84
N ARG A 192 10.27 -0.79 16.20
CA ARG A 192 9.18 -0.77 17.18
C ARG A 192 9.70 -0.54 18.61
N ASN A 193 10.80 -1.19 18.96
CA ASN A 193 11.40 -1.05 20.29
C ASN A 193 11.98 0.35 20.48
N ASP A 194 12.64 0.91 19.47
CA ASP A 194 13.17 2.27 19.50
C ASP A 194 12.06 3.33 19.64
N GLY A 195 10.88 3.09 19.03
CA GLY A 195 9.72 3.97 19.17
C GLY A 195 9.07 3.96 20.55
N ILE A 196 9.31 2.93 21.36
CA ILE A 196 8.85 2.84 22.75
C ILE A 196 9.82 3.58 23.69
N SER A 197 11.12 3.58 23.40
CA SER A 197 12.12 4.27 24.21
C SER A 197 12.06 5.80 24.07
N ASP A 198 11.56 6.33 22.97
CA ASP A 198 11.37 7.77 22.76
C ASP A 198 10.12 8.34 23.49
N LEU A 199 9.31 7.48 24.12
CA LEU A 199 8.10 7.83 24.87
C LEU A 199 8.25 7.70 26.41
N LEU A 200 9.42 7.29 26.90
CA LEU A 200 9.80 7.22 28.31
C LEU A 200 10.83 8.30 28.69
#